data_9f8a6e9ba9e28165519bed74d602827c
#
_entry.id   9f8a6e9ba9e28165519bed74d602827c
#
_cell.length_a   1.000
_cell.length_b   1.000
_cell.length_c   1.000
_cell.angle_alpha   90.00
_cell.angle_beta   90.00
_cell.angle_gamma   90.00
#
_symmetry.space_group_name_H-M   'P 1'
#
loop_
_entity.id
_entity.type
_entity.pdbx_description
1 polymer ?
#
loop_
_entity_poly.entity_id
_entity_poly.type
_entity_poly.pdbx_seq_one_letter_code
_entity_poly.pdbx_strand_id
1 'polypeptide(L)'
;MHCEDVLADFAHQLRQPLSVLEALTSYLDLIITTEDTRVQEQLRRMHCEIGHADQILREGMFTLRRQLLAQGRLSASEVPPREGVVEELARPLTQAAIA
;
A
#
# COMPACT_ATOMS: atom_id res chain seq x y z
N MET A 1 2.19 22.46 -12.29
CA MET A 1 1.91 21.12 -11.79
C MET A 1 1.97 21.14 -10.27
N HIS A 2 1.00 20.53 -9.64
CA HIS A 2 0.93 20.50 -8.19
C HIS A 2 1.67 19.30 -7.64
N CYS A 3 2.27 19.48 -6.46
CA CYS A 3 2.96 18.38 -5.80
C CYS A 3 2.05 17.20 -5.56
N GLU A 4 0.79 17.46 -5.25
CA GLU A 4 -0.16 16.40 -5.00
C GLU A 4 -0.41 15.57 -6.24
N ASP A 5 -0.48 16.20 -7.41
CA ASP A 5 -0.68 15.47 -8.66
C ASP A 5 0.50 14.55 -8.95
N VAL A 6 1.71 15.02 -8.70
CA VAL A 6 2.90 14.21 -8.90
C VAL A 6 2.91 13.03 -7.94
N LEU A 7 2.57 13.28 -6.68
CA LEU A 7 2.52 12.22 -5.69
C LEU A 7 1.45 11.19 -6.01
N ALA A 8 0.28 11.66 -6.43
CA ALA A 8 -0.81 10.75 -6.76
C ALA A 8 -0.45 9.88 -7.95
N ASP A 9 0.17 10.46 -8.98
CA ASP A 9 0.62 9.70 -10.13
C ASP A 9 1.67 8.67 -9.74
N PHE A 10 2.62 9.08 -8.92
CA PHE A 10 3.68 8.18 -8.48
C PHE A 10 3.10 7.00 -7.71
N ALA A 11 2.20 7.28 -6.79
CA ALA A 11 1.57 6.23 -6.01
C ALA A 11 0.76 5.29 -6.89
N HIS A 12 0.03 5.85 -7.84
CA HIS A 12 -0.77 5.05 -8.75
C HIS A 12 0.11 4.14 -9.59
N GLN A 13 1.20 4.67 -10.12
CA GLN A 13 2.11 3.89 -10.93
C GLN A 13 2.78 2.78 -10.15
N LEU A 14 3.07 2.99 -8.87
CA LEU A 14 3.63 1.95 -8.03
C LEU A 14 2.61 0.88 -7.66
N ARG A 15 1.36 1.28 -7.49
CA ARG A 15 0.31 0.32 -7.15
C ARG A 15 -0.04 -0.61 -8.29
N GLN A 16 0.17 -0.16 -9.52
CA GLN A 16 -0.13 -0.99 -10.69
C GLN A 16 0.64 -2.31 -10.66
N PRO A 17 1.98 -2.30 -10.61
CA PRO A 17 2.72 -3.56 -10.56
C PRO A 17 2.45 -4.35 -9.28
N LEU A 18 2.19 -3.68 -8.17
CA LEU A 18 1.87 -4.40 -6.94
C LEU A 18 0.56 -5.17 -7.07
N SER A 19 -0.45 -4.57 -7.72
CA SER A 19 -1.72 -5.24 -7.96
C SER A 19 -1.55 -6.42 -8.89
N VAL A 20 -0.70 -6.29 -9.90
CA VAL A 20 -0.42 -7.38 -10.82
C VAL A 20 0.28 -8.53 -10.07
N LEU A 21 1.26 -8.21 -9.25
CA LEU A 21 1.97 -9.22 -8.47
C LEU A 21 1.03 -9.95 -7.52
N GLU A 22 0.13 -9.20 -6.88
CA GLU A 22 -0.84 -9.81 -6.01
C GLU A 22 -1.75 -10.77 -6.77
N ALA A 23 -2.23 -10.37 -7.93
CA ALA A 23 -3.08 -11.21 -8.74
C ALA A 23 -2.34 -12.46 -9.21
N LEU A 24 -1.08 -12.31 -9.63
CA LEU A 24 -0.30 -13.44 -10.08
C LEU A 24 -0.01 -14.41 -8.93
N THR A 25 0.28 -13.88 -7.75
CA THR A 25 0.55 -14.72 -6.60
C THR A 25 -0.71 -15.49 -6.19
N SER A 26 -1.85 -14.84 -6.23
CA SER A 26 -3.12 -15.49 -5.94
C SER A 26 -3.44 -16.57 -6.98
N TYR A 27 -3.11 -16.31 -8.23
CA TYR A 27 -3.29 -17.29 -9.27
C TYR A 27 -2.41 -18.52 -9.03
N LEU A 28 -1.17 -18.31 -8.64
CA LEU A 28 -0.28 -19.41 -8.31
C LEU A 28 -0.83 -20.23 -7.15
N ASP A 29 -1.41 -19.59 -6.14
CA ASP A 29 -2.05 -20.30 -5.05
C ASP A 29 -3.16 -21.23 -5.54
N LEU A 30 -3.87 -20.80 -6.58
CA LEU A 30 -4.96 -21.61 -7.11
C LEU A 30 -4.48 -22.80 -7.93
N ILE A 31 -3.42 -22.62 -8.71
CA ILE A 31 -2.99 -23.67 -9.63
C ILE A 31 -1.95 -24.61 -9.05
N ILE A 32 -1.22 -24.16 -8.02
CA ILE A 32 -0.22 -25.03 -7.38
C ILE A 32 -0.93 -25.84 -6.32
N THR A 33 -0.95 -27.16 -6.52
CA THR A 33 -1.64 -28.07 -5.61
C THR A 33 -0.65 -28.95 -4.85
N THR A 34 0.61 -28.54 -4.80
CA THR A 34 1.63 -29.33 -4.15
C THR A 34 1.48 -29.31 -2.64
N GLU A 35 1.89 -30.41 -2.01
CA GLU A 35 1.99 -30.48 -0.56
C GLU A 35 3.39 -30.15 -0.06
N ASP A 36 4.27 -29.75 -0.98
CA ASP A 36 5.62 -29.36 -0.62
C ASP A 36 5.58 -28.08 0.21
N THR A 37 5.98 -28.20 1.47
CA THR A 37 5.91 -27.08 2.40
C THR A 37 6.84 -25.94 2.00
N ARG A 38 7.91 -26.25 1.27
CA ARG A 38 8.81 -25.18 0.81
C ARG A 38 8.13 -24.28 -0.21
N VAL A 39 7.34 -24.88 -1.11
CA VAL A 39 6.60 -24.11 -2.10
C VAL A 39 5.53 -23.26 -1.41
N GLN A 40 4.80 -23.85 -0.50
CA GLN A 40 3.76 -23.14 0.23
C GLN A 40 4.36 -22.00 1.04
N GLU A 41 5.51 -22.22 1.65
CA GLU A 41 6.17 -21.17 2.43
C GLU A 41 6.60 -20.00 1.53
N GLN A 42 7.11 -20.29 0.33
CA GLN A 42 7.50 -19.22 -0.58
C GLN A 42 6.31 -18.42 -1.06
N LEU A 43 5.19 -19.08 -1.34
CA LEU A 43 3.97 -18.37 -1.74
C LEU A 43 3.48 -17.47 -0.61
N ARG A 44 3.51 -17.97 0.61
CA ARG A 44 3.12 -17.18 1.76
C ARG A 44 4.01 -15.94 1.92
N ARG A 45 5.30 -16.12 1.73
CA ARG A 45 6.25 -15.01 1.83
C ARG A 45 6.01 -13.99 0.72
N MET A 46 5.66 -14.43 -0.47
CA MET A 46 5.35 -13.51 -1.56
C MET A 46 4.15 -12.64 -1.21
N HIS A 47 3.09 -13.25 -0.68
CA HIS A 47 1.93 -12.49 -0.23
C HIS A 47 2.31 -11.48 0.85
N CYS A 48 3.12 -11.89 1.81
CA CYS A 48 3.53 -11.00 2.89
C CYS A 48 4.35 -9.82 2.37
N GLU A 49 5.27 -10.07 1.45
CA GLU A 49 6.12 -9.01 0.92
C GLU A 49 5.31 -8.03 0.08
N ILE A 50 4.35 -8.51 -0.70
CA ILE A 50 3.50 -7.63 -1.49
C ILE A 50 2.67 -6.74 -0.57
N GLY A 51 2.09 -7.33 0.47
CA GLY A 51 1.32 -6.56 1.44
C GLY A 51 2.17 -5.54 2.17
N HIS A 52 3.39 -5.91 2.50
CA HIS A 52 4.32 -5.01 3.17
C HIS A 52 4.69 -3.83 2.26
N ALA A 53 4.95 -4.10 0.98
CA ALA A 53 5.26 -3.04 0.03
C ALA A 53 4.09 -2.07 -0.12
N ASP A 54 2.88 -2.59 -0.18
CA ASP A 54 1.69 -1.76 -0.28
C ASP A 54 1.54 -0.88 0.95
N GLN A 55 1.80 -1.43 2.12
CA GLN A 55 1.72 -0.68 3.36
C GLN A 55 2.77 0.44 3.41
N ILE A 56 4.00 0.13 3.00
CA ILE A 56 5.05 1.14 2.95
C ILE A 56 4.64 2.29 2.03
N LEU A 57 4.07 1.96 0.89
CA LEU A 57 3.63 2.97 -0.05
C LEU A 57 2.54 3.86 0.56
N ARG A 58 1.56 3.27 1.21
CA ARG A 58 0.49 4.04 1.84
C ARG A 58 1.01 4.96 2.94
N GLU A 59 1.85 4.42 3.80
CA GLU A 59 2.39 5.20 4.92
C GLU A 59 3.33 6.28 4.42
N GLY A 60 4.15 5.96 3.43
CA GLY A 60 5.06 6.92 2.84
C GLY A 60 4.32 8.07 2.19
N MET A 61 3.26 7.77 1.46
CA MET A 61 2.46 8.81 0.82
C MET A 61 1.79 9.69 1.86
N PHE A 62 1.28 9.10 2.92
CA PHE A 62 0.65 9.85 3.99
C PHE A 62 1.67 10.79 4.65
N THR A 63 2.84 10.27 4.96
CA THR A 63 3.89 11.05 5.60
C THR A 63 4.35 12.20 4.70
N LEU A 64 4.55 11.94 3.43
CA LEU A 64 4.96 12.97 2.49
C LEU A 64 3.94 14.08 2.38
N ARG A 65 2.66 13.73 2.32
CA ARG A 65 1.61 14.74 2.24
C ARG A 65 1.61 15.62 3.48
N ARG A 66 1.78 15.01 4.63
CA ARG A 66 1.85 15.78 5.87
C ARG A 66 3.05 16.73 5.88
N GLN A 67 4.19 16.25 5.43
CA GLN A 67 5.38 17.09 5.38
C GLN A 67 5.22 18.23 4.39
N LEU A 68 4.65 17.96 3.23
CA LEU A 68 4.42 19.00 2.24
C LEU A 68 3.42 20.03 2.73
N LEU A 69 2.40 19.60 3.45
CA LEU A 69 1.45 20.52 4.06
C LEU A 69 2.13 21.40 5.09
N ALA A 70 2.96 20.82 5.93
CA ALA A 70 3.68 21.57 6.96
C ALA A 70 4.63 22.60 6.35
N GLN A 71 5.14 22.31 5.16
CA GLN A 71 6.03 23.23 4.45
C GLN A 71 5.27 24.25 3.60
N GLY A 72 3.94 24.17 3.60
CA GLY A 72 3.12 25.09 2.82
C GLY A 72 3.08 24.79 1.34
N ARG A 73 3.48 23.58 0.92
CA ARG A 73 3.49 23.20 -0.48
C ARG A 73 2.19 22.57 -0.96
N LEU A 74 1.33 22.15 -0.01
CA LEU A 74 0.00 21.69 -0.30
C LEU A 74 -0.99 22.56 0.45
N SER A 75 -2.12 22.81 -0.15
CA SER A 75 -3.19 23.52 0.55
C SER A 75 -3.98 22.51 1.39
N ALA A 76 -4.68 23.04 2.41
CA ALA A 76 -5.49 22.17 3.27
C ALA A 76 -6.57 21.45 2.49
N SER A 77 -7.04 22.05 1.40
CA SER A 77 -8.09 21.43 0.59
C SER A 77 -7.58 20.25 -0.24
N GLU A 78 -6.29 20.11 -0.40
CA GLU A 78 -5.69 19.02 -1.15
C GLU A 78 -5.39 17.81 -0.29
N VAL A 79 -5.58 17.93 1.01
CA VAL A 79 -5.32 16.86 1.96
C VAL A 79 -6.66 16.18 2.28
N PRO A 80 -6.67 14.88 2.58
CA PRO A 80 -7.91 14.22 2.97
C PRO A 80 -8.60 15.00 4.09
N PRO A 81 -9.94 15.07 4.06
CA PRO A 81 -10.65 16.05 4.84
C PRO A 81 -10.47 15.98 6.34
N ARG A 82 -10.18 14.85 6.90
CA ARG A 82 -10.04 14.77 8.34
C ARG A 82 -9.01 13.76 8.74
N GLU A 83 -8.16 14.20 9.67
CA GLU A 83 -7.16 13.30 10.22
C GLU A 83 -7.81 12.14 10.98
N GLY A 84 -8.93 12.40 11.62
CA GLY A 84 -9.64 11.34 12.32
C GLY A 84 -10.05 10.20 11.40
N VAL A 85 -10.46 10.53 10.20
CA VAL A 85 -10.81 9.51 9.22
C VAL A 85 -9.59 8.70 8.83
N VAL A 86 -8.47 9.40 8.65
CA VAL A 86 -7.21 8.72 8.31
C VAL A 86 -6.79 7.79 9.44
N GLU A 87 -6.91 8.27 10.67
CA GLU A 87 -6.57 7.44 11.82
C GLU A 87 -7.47 6.21 11.91
N GLU A 88 -8.74 6.37 11.64
CA GLU A 88 -9.66 5.25 11.65
C GLU A 88 -9.30 4.22 10.58
N LEU A 89 -8.89 4.69 9.43
CA LEU A 89 -8.46 3.80 8.36
C LEU A 89 -7.12 3.15 8.70
N ALA A 90 -6.21 3.92 9.28
CA ALA A 90 -4.90 3.40 9.61
C ALA A 90 -4.96 2.30 10.66
N ARG A 91 -5.81 2.46 11.65
CA ARG A 91 -5.94 1.45 12.70
C ARG A 91 -6.40 0.10 12.19
N PRO A 92 -7.50 0.02 11.45
CA PRO A 92 -7.94 -1.26 10.91
C PRO A 92 -6.92 -1.85 9.96
N LEU A 93 -6.25 -1.02 9.17
CA LEU A 93 -5.23 -1.51 8.25
C LEU A 93 -4.05 -2.09 9.00
N THR A 94 -3.64 -1.44 10.08
CA THR A 94 -2.56 -1.94 10.90
C THR A 94 -2.93 -3.27 11.52
N GLN A 95 -4.15 -3.39 12.01
CA GLN A 95 -4.63 -4.64 12.58
C GLN A 95 -4.72 -5.72 11.52
N ALA A 96 -5.20 -5.37 10.35
CA ALA A 96 -5.30 -6.33 9.26
C ALA A 96 -3.92 -6.79 8.79
N ALA A 97 -2.96 -5.89 8.79
CA ALA A 97 -1.59 -6.25 8.41
C ALA A 97 -0.97 -7.20 9.42
N ILE A 98 -1.34 -7.04 10.68
CA ILE A 98 -0.87 -7.94 11.72
C ILE A 98 -1.58 -9.29 11.63
N ALA A 99 -2.84 -9.23 11.32
CA ALA A 99 -3.63 -10.45 11.20
C ALA A 99 -3.29 -11.19 9.92
#